data_cf078d02f014339993664b0266ed6904
#
_entry.id   cf078d02f014339993664b0266ed6904
#
_cell.length_a   1.000
_cell.length_b   1.000
_cell.length_c   1.000
_cell.angle_alpha   90.00
_cell.angle_beta   90.00
_cell.angle_gamma   90.00
#
_symmetry.space_group_name_H-M   'P 1'
#
loop_
_entity.id
_entity.type
_entity.pdbx_description
1 polymer ?
#
loop_
_entity_poly.entity_id
_entity_poly.type
_entity_poly.pdbx_seq_one_letter_code
_entity_poly.pdbx_strand_id
1 'polypeptide(L)'
;MIKSNVSNAKKLKFYKEIDSLKISYEAKFKKDKLWYSIEFNEEGTLEDIEITIKTVDIPNETHEEILKYLSNNFSSFKIKKIQQQYVAEDPMEKTFKNAFQNLMIPSVNYELIIAAKKENGYEQFEILFNAEGVYLSIRKSLPPNYDHVLY
;
A
#
# COMPACT_ATOMS: atom_id res chain seq x y z
N MET A 1 14.67 0.39 15.26
CA MET A 1 13.21 0.35 15.51
C MET A 1 12.51 -0.80 14.78
N ILE A 2 12.60 -0.88 13.47
CA ILE A 2 11.94 -1.96 12.71
C ILE A 2 12.44 -3.33 13.16
N LYS A 3 13.75 -3.50 13.33
CA LYS A 3 14.34 -4.78 13.74
C LYS A 3 13.89 -5.24 15.13
N SER A 4 13.53 -4.32 16.02
CA SER A 4 13.04 -4.65 17.34
C SER A 4 11.55 -5.05 17.34
N ASN A 5 10.79 -4.59 16.35
CA ASN A 5 9.37 -4.89 16.22
C ASN A 5 9.08 -6.07 15.30
N VAL A 6 10.07 -6.51 14.50
CA VAL A 6 9.87 -7.55 13.48
C VAL A 6 10.97 -8.60 13.59
N SER A 7 10.81 -9.52 14.52
CA SER A 7 11.82 -10.55 14.81
C SER A 7 12.01 -11.58 13.71
N ASN A 8 10.99 -11.81 12.86
CA ASN A 8 11.01 -12.83 11.81
C ASN A 8 11.04 -12.24 10.40
N ALA A 9 11.51 -11.01 10.26
CA ALA A 9 11.60 -10.35 8.97
C ALA A 9 12.66 -11.01 8.08
N LYS A 10 12.31 -11.26 6.82
CA LYS A 10 13.20 -11.78 5.79
C LYS A 10 13.27 -10.78 4.64
N LYS A 11 14.41 -10.77 3.94
CA LYS A 11 14.62 -9.91 2.76
C LYS A 11 14.41 -8.43 3.06
N LEU A 12 14.84 -8.00 4.25
CA LEU A 12 14.71 -6.61 4.68
C LEU A 12 15.58 -5.70 3.81
N LYS A 13 14.94 -4.69 3.21
CA LYS A 13 15.58 -3.68 2.37
C LYS A 13 15.04 -2.30 2.72
N PHE A 14 15.89 -1.30 2.60
CA PHE A 14 15.54 0.09 2.86
C PHE A 14 15.70 0.90 1.59
N TYR A 15 14.72 1.79 1.34
CA TYR A 15 14.69 2.65 0.16
C TYR A 15 14.45 4.09 0.57
N LYS A 16 15.02 5.00 -0.21
CA LYS A 16 14.67 6.41 -0.16
C LYS A 16 13.84 6.71 -1.40
N GLU A 17 12.62 7.17 -1.20
CA GLU A 17 11.71 7.54 -2.29
C GLU A 17 11.67 9.05 -2.42
N ILE A 18 11.84 9.55 -3.64
CA ILE A 18 11.72 10.97 -3.96
C ILE A 18 10.57 11.13 -4.91
N ASP A 19 9.52 11.82 -4.47
CA ASP A 19 8.32 12.08 -5.26
C ASP A 19 8.05 13.59 -5.26
N SER A 20 8.39 14.25 -6.38
CA SER A 20 8.33 15.70 -6.51
C SER A 20 9.16 16.39 -5.42
N LEU A 21 8.50 17.05 -4.46
CA LEU A 21 9.15 17.73 -3.36
C LEU A 21 9.16 16.93 -2.06
N LYS A 22 8.56 15.73 -2.09
CA LYS A 22 8.45 14.88 -0.91
C LYS A 22 9.55 13.83 -0.91
N ILE A 23 10.23 13.68 0.23
CA ILE A 23 11.19 12.63 0.48
C ILE A 23 10.60 11.71 1.55
N SER A 24 10.59 10.42 1.28
CA SER A 24 10.17 9.42 2.26
C SER A 24 11.15 8.26 2.28
N TYR A 25 11.12 7.49 3.35
CA TYR A 25 11.94 6.30 3.51
C TYR A 25 11.04 5.10 3.68
N GLU A 26 11.40 4.02 3.02
CA GLU A 26 10.60 2.82 2.98
C GLU A 26 11.42 1.61 3.41
N ALA A 27 10.86 0.79 4.31
CA ALA A 27 11.42 -0.50 4.66
C ALA A 27 10.51 -1.59 4.10
N LYS A 28 11.07 -2.46 3.27
CA LYS A 28 10.35 -3.58 2.67
C LYS A 28 10.91 -4.89 3.19
N PHE A 29 10.03 -5.81 3.59
CA PHE A 29 10.44 -7.12 4.08
C PHE A 29 9.31 -8.13 3.96
N LYS A 30 9.66 -9.39 4.12
CA LYS A 30 8.70 -10.49 4.16
C LYS A 30 8.62 -11.05 5.58
N LYS A 31 7.40 -11.22 6.08
CA LYS A 31 7.15 -11.79 7.39
C LYS A 31 5.86 -12.61 7.33
N ASP A 32 5.89 -13.84 7.87
CA ASP A 32 4.73 -14.75 7.89
C ASP A 32 4.07 -14.90 6.51
N LYS A 33 4.90 -15.03 5.47
CA LYS A 33 4.51 -15.19 4.05
C LYS A 33 3.85 -13.95 3.43
N LEU A 34 3.85 -12.82 4.13
CA LEU A 34 3.31 -11.56 3.62
C LEU A 34 4.42 -10.55 3.36
N TRP A 35 4.25 -9.73 2.32
CA TRP A 35 5.14 -8.63 2.02
C TRP A 35 4.64 -7.37 2.70
N TYR A 36 5.53 -6.73 3.44
CA TYR A 36 5.28 -5.49 4.17
C TYR A 36 6.07 -4.34 3.58
N SER A 37 5.48 -3.16 3.58
CA SER A 37 6.15 -1.91 3.28
C SER A 37 5.83 -0.94 4.40
N ILE A 38 6.85 -0.44 5.08
CA ILE A 38 6.70 0.53 6.17
C ILE A 38 7.28 1.84 5.69
N GLU A 39 6.45 2.88 5.66
CA GLU A 39 6.84 4.19 5.14
C GLU A 39 7.01 5.21 6.26
N PHE A 40 8.13 5.92 6.21
CA PHE A 40 8.47 7.00 7.14
C PHE A 40 8.67 8.30 6.36
N ASN A 41 8.34 9.41 7.00
CA ASN A 41 8.64 10.71 6.41
C ASN A 41 10.13 11.05 6.58
N GLU A 42 10.53 12.23 6.10
CA GLU A 42 11.91 12.70 6.13
C GLU A 42 12.49 12.78 7.56
N GLU A 43 11.64 13.02 8.54
CA GLU A 43 12.02 13.12 9.96
C GLU A 43 12.04 11.78 10.67
N GLY A 44 11.71 10.69 9.97
CA GLY A 44 11.67 9.36 10.55
C GLY A 44 10.37 9.03 11.28
N THR A 45 9.32 9.83 11.08
CA THR A 45 8.01 9.57 11.65
C THR A 45 7.24 8.59 10.75
N LEU A 46 6.59 7.61 11.35
CA LEU A 46 5.80 6.62 10.62
C LEU A 46 4.64 7.30 9.88
N GLU A 47 4.50 7.01 8.59
CA GLU A 47 3.38 7.48 7.79
C GLU A 47 2.32 6.38 7.63
N ASP A 48 2.71 5.21 7.17
CA ASP A 48 1.81 4.07 7.04
C ASP A 48 2.56 2.75 6.98
N ILE A 49 1.78 1.66 7.08
CA ILE A 49 2.26 0.31 6.85
C ILE A 49 1.34 -0.32 5.83
N GLU A 50 1.92 -0.88 4.78
CA GLU A 50 1.18 -1.55 3.71
C GLU A 50 1.53 -3.03 3.67
N ILE A 51 0.50 -3.86 3.43
CA ILE A 51 0.65 -5.30 3.27
C ILE A 51 0.14 -5.66 1.88
N THR A 52 0.99 -6.33 1.09
CA THR A 52 0.56 -6.85 -0.21
C THR A 52 -0.37 -8.03 0.01
N ILE A 53 -1.58 -7.97 -0.55
CA ILE A 53 -2.62 -8.98 -0.39
C ILE A 53 -3.12 -9.46 -1.75
N LYS A 54 -3.95 -10.48 -1.74
CA LYS A 54 -4.65 -11.00 -2.91
C LYS A 54 -6.11 -10.54 -2.90
N THR A 55 -6.75 -10.59 -4.06
CA THR A 55 -8.16 -10.24 -4.20
C THR A 55 -9.04 -10.97 -3.18
N VAL A 56 -8.77 -12.25 -2.93
CA VAL A 56 -9.52 -13.08 -2.00
C VAL A 56 -9.44 -12.59 -0.55
N ASP A 57 -8.43 -11.79 -0.22
CA ASP A 57 -8.23 -11.26 1.13
C ASP A 57 -9.09 -10.02 1.40
N ILE A 58 -9.72 -9.45 0.40
CA ILE A 58 -10.62 -8.31 0.55
C ILE A 58 -12.02 -8.83 0.93
N PRO A 59 -12.69 -8.25 1.94
CA PRO A 59 -14.07 -8.62 2.26
C PRO A 59 -14.97 -8.49 1.03
N ASN A 60 -15.88 -9.44 0.84
CA ASN A 60 -16.71 -9.52 -0.37
C ASN A 60 -17.44 -8.23 -0.73
N GLU A 61 -18.08 -7.60 0.25
CA GLU A 61 -18.83 -6.36 0.03
C GLU A 61 -17.91 -5.21 -0.43
N THR A 62 -16.75 -5.10 0.19
CA THR A 62 -15.73 -4.11 -0.18
C THR A 62 -15.24 -4.36 -1.61
N HIS A 63 -14.95 -5.62 -1.93
CA HIS A 63 -14.49 -6.01 -3.26
C HIS A 63 -15.51 -5.67 -4.33
N GLU A 64 -16.79 -5.93 -4.07
CA GLU A 64 -17.88 -5.59 -5.01
C GLU A 64 -17.94 -4.09 -5.28
N GLU A 65 -17.83 -3.27 -4.24
CA GLU A 65 -17.84 -1.81 -4.39
C GLU A 65 -16.63 -1.30 -5.18
N ILE A 66 -15.45 -1.88 -4.93
CA ILE A 66 -14.24 -1.55 -5.67
C ILE A 66 -14.41 -1.89 -7.16
N LEU A 67 -14.87 -3.10 -7.46
CA LEU A 67 -15.08 -3.52 -8.86
C LEU A 67 -16.13 -2.67 -9.56
N LYS A 68 -17.16 -2.27 -8.85
CA LYS A 68 -18.19 -1.38 -9.38
C LYS A 68 -17.60 -0.03 -9.79
N TYR A 69 -16.78 0.56 -8.94
CA TYR A 69 -16.07 1.80 -9.26
C TYR A 69 -15.18 1.65 -10.49
N LEU A 70 -14.38 0.59 -10.52
CA LEU A 70 -13.45 0.36 -11.62
C LEU A 70 -14.19 0.15 -12.95
N SER A 71 -15.27 -0.63 -12.93
CA SER A 71 -16.06 -0.91 -14.12
C SER A 71 -16.81 0.33 -14.64
N ASN A 72 -17.20 1.23 -13.75
CA ASN A 72 -17.87 2.47 -14.12
C ASN A 72 -16.91 3.52 -14.67
N ASN A 73 -15.64 3.46 -14.34
CA ASN A 73 -14.66 4.50 -14.70
C ASN A 73 -13.63 4.08 -15.75
N PHE A 74 -13.49 2.78 -15.99
CA PHE A 74 -12.52 2.26 -16.96
C PHE A 74 -13.20 1.24 -17.87
N SER A 75 -13.02 1.39 -19.18
CA SER A 75 -13.60 0.46 -20.15
C SER A 75 -12.95 -0.92 -20.11
N SER A 76 -11.66 -0.96 -19.79
CA SER A 76 -10.90 -2.19 -19.64
C SER A 76 -9.76 -1.93 -18.67
N PHE A 77 -9.57 -2.83 -17.71
CA PHE A 77 -8.51 -2.69 -16.72
C PHE A 77 -8.03 -4.04 -16.24
N LYS A 78 -6.83 -4.05 -15.67
CA LYS A 78 -6.25 -5.21 -15.02
C LYS A 78 -5.67 -4.79 -13.68
N ILE A 79 -6.02 -5.50 -12.62
CA ILE A 79 -5.48 -5.24 -11.28
C ILE A 79 -4.09 -5.88 -11.21
N LYS A 80 -3.07 -5.06 -10.98
CA LYS A 80 -1.68 -5.50 -10.92
C LYS A 80 -1.21 -5.82 -9.51
N LYS A 81 -1.69 -5.06 -8.53
CA LYS A 81 -1.25 -5.18 -7.15
C LYS A 81 -2.31 -4.62 -6.23
N ILE A 82 -2.47 -5.24 -5.07
CA ILE A 82 -3.37 -4.76 -4.02
C ILE A 82 -2.57 -4.68 -2.73
N GLN A 83 -2.67 -3.54 -2.05
CA GLN A 83 -2.07 -3.35 -0.74
C GLN A 83 -3.13 -2.92 0.27
N GLN A 84 -3.07 -3.53 1.44
CA GLN A 84 -3.89 -3.15 2.59
C GLN A 84 -3.09 -2.14 3.40
N GLN A 85 -3.65 -0.96 3.61
CA GLN A 85 -2.94 0.16 4.21
C GLN A 85 -3.42 0.44 5.63
N TYR A 86 -2.47 0.57 6.54
CA TYR A 86 -2.68 1.04 7.91
C TYR A 86 -2.03 2.41 8.05
N VAL A 87 -2.84 3.45 8.10
CA VAL A 87 -2.35 4.82 8.31
C VAL A 87 -1.88 4.97 9.75
N ALA A 88 -0.77 5.68 9.94
CA ALA A 88 -0.19 5.83 11.26
C ALA A 88 -1.15 6.48 12.26
N GLU A 89 -1.23 5.89 13.44
CA GLU A 89 -2.01 6.37 14.57
C GLU A 89 -1.09 6.57 15.78
N ASP A 90 -1.54 7.37 16.74
CA ASP A 90 -0.85 7.53 18.01
C ASP A 90 -1.43 6.57 19.06
N PRO A 91 -0.60 5.84 19.81
CA PRO A 91 0.86 5.73 19.64
C PRO A 91 1.23 4.85 18.42
N MET A 92 2.43 5.04 17.91
CA MET A 92 2.94 4.30 16.76
C MET A 92 2.84 2.79 16.91
N GLU A 93 3.05 2.29 18.12
CA GLU A 93 2.97 0.86 18.45
C GLU A 93 1.61 0.26 18.10
N LYS A 94 0.56 1.05 18.18
CA LYS A 94 -0.80 0.62 17.82
C LYS A 94 -0.88 0.29 16.33
N THR A 95 -0.27 1.09 15.48
CA THR A 95 -0.23 0.85 14.04
C THR A 95 0.55 -0.43 13.73
N PHE A 96 1.71 -0.61 14.35
CA PHE A 96 2.49 -1.83 14.18
C PHE A 96 1.72 -3.08 14.62
N LYS A 97 1.05 -3.01 15.78
CA LYS A 97 0.24 -4.12 16.27
C LYS A 97 -0.88 -4.48 15.31
N ASN A 98 -1.63 -3.49 14.84
CA ASN A 98 -2.74 -3.70 13.93
C ASN A 98 -2.26 -4.34 12.62
N ALA A 99 -1.19 -3.82 12.05
CA ALA A 99 -0.65 -4.32 10.80
C ALA A 99 -0.05 -5.72 10.93
N PHE A 100 0.77 -5.95 11.95
CA PHE A 100 1.44 -7.25 12.13
C PHE A 100 0.49 -8.36 12.55
N GLN A 101 -0.63 -8.03 13.14
CA GLN A 101 -1.70 -8.99 13.43
C GLN A 101 -2.75 -9.05 12.30
N ASN A 102 -2.55 -8.25 11.25
CA ASN A 102 -3.44 -8.18 10.09
C ASN A 102 -4.91 -7.99 10.51
N LEU A 103 -5.14 -7.05 11.42
CA LEU A 103 -6.47 -6.81 11.96
C LEU A 103 -7.33 -6.03 10.97
N MET A 104 -8.59 -6.45 10.84
CA MET A 104 -9.57 -5.75 10.00
C MET A 104 -10.22 -4.65 10.82
N ILE A 105 -9.62 -3.46 10.79
CA ILE A 105 -10.12 -2.29 11.50
C ILE A 105 -10.80 -1.32 10.53
N PRO A 106 -11.75 -0.47 11.00
CA PRO A 106 -12.48 0.44 10.10
C PRO A 106 -11.63 1.46 9.35
N SER A 107 -10.44 1.76 9.87
CA SER A 107 -9.52 2.72 9.25
C SER A 107 -8.59 2.13 8.19
N VAL A 108 -8.70 0.83 7.92
CA VAL A 108 -7.92 0.19 6.86
C VAL A 108 -8.33 0.75 5.51
N ASN A 109 -7.34 1.06 4.67
CA ASN A 109 -7.58 1.41 3.28
C ASN A 109 -7.04 0.31 2.35
N TYR A 110 -7.49 0.33 1.11
CA TYR A 110 -6.98 -0.55 0.06
C TYR A 110 -6.43 0.30 -1.07
N GLU A 111 -5.17 0.08 -1.41
CA GLU A 111 -4.54 0.71 -2.57
C GLU A 111 -4.43 -0.32 -3.68
N LEU A 112 -5.01 0.00 -4.83
CA LEU A 112 -4.94 -0.86 -6.01
C LEU A 112 -4.08 -0.20 -7.07
N ILE A 113 -3.15 -0.97 -7.61
CA ILE A 113 -2.40 -0.57 -8.80
C ILE A 113 -3.05 -1.29 -9.97
N ILE A 114 -3.59 -0.52 -10.90
CA ILE A 114 -4.27 -1.05 -12.09
C ILE A 114 -3.60 -0.59 -13.37
N ALA A 115 -3.69 -1.41 -14.40
CA ALA A 115 -3.38 -1.00 -15.77
C ALA A 115 -4.70 -0.81 -16.50
N ALA A 116 -4.98 0.40 -16.95
CA ALA A 116 -6.22 0.75 -17.62
C ALA A 116 -5.95 1.06 -19.10
N LYS A 117 -6.85 0.62 -19.96
CA LYS A 117 -6.74 0.84 -21.40
C LYS A 117 -6.99 2.31 -21.73
N LYS A 118 -6.09 2.88 -22.50
CA LYS A 118 -6.17 4.24 -23.07
C LYS A 118 -6.01 4.16 -24.58
N GLU A 119 -6.15 5.30 -25.29
CA GLU A 119 -6.07 5.35 -26.75
C GLU A 119 -4.79 4.73 -27.30
N ASN A 120 -3.66 4.96 -26.63
CA ASN A 120 -2.33 4.53 -27.08
C ASN A 120 -1.74 3.39 -26.24
N GLY A 121 -2.59 2.49 -25.72
CA GLY A 121 -2.14 1.38 -24.91
C GLY A 121 -2.69 1.45 -23.48
N TYR A 122 -1.88 1.00 -22.52
CA TYR A 122 -2.30 0.95 -21.13
C TYR A 122 -1.56 2.00 -20.30
N GLU A 123 -2.28 2.62 -19.38
CA GLU A 123 -1.72 3.49 -18.35
C GLU A 123 -1.90 2.87 -16.98
N GLN A 124 -0.94 3.09 -16.10
CA GLN A 124 -0.98 2.53 -14.75
C GLN A 124 -1.40 3.60 -13.76
N PHE A 125 -2.35 3.25 -12.90
CA PHE A 125 -2.88 4.13 -11.86
C PHE A 125 -2.82 3.47 -10.50
N GLU A 126 -2.65 4.30 -9.47
CA GLU A 126 -2.78 3.91 -8.07
C GLU A 126 -4.07 4.52 -7.55
N ILE A 127 -4.99 3.68 -7.09
CA ILE A 127 -6.30 4.11 -6.63
C ILE A 127 -6.48 3.67 -5.18
N LEU A 128 -6.86 4.62 -4.33
CA LEU A 128 -7.07 4.38 -2.91
C LEU A 128 -8.57 4.30 -2.61
N PHE A 129 -8.95 3.24 -1.90
CA PHE A 129 -10.31 3.01 -1.41
C PHE A 129 -10.28 2.86 0.11
N ASN A 130 -11.37 3.25 0.77
CA ASN A 130 -11.49 2.99 2.20
C ASN A 130 -11.91 1.54 2.48
N ALA A 131 -12.08 1.20 3.76
CA ALA A 131 -12.45 -0.16 4.18
C ALA A 131 -13.77 -0.65 3.63
N GLU A 132 -14.65 0.27 3.24
CA GLU A 132 -15.97 -0.06 2.66
C GLU A 132 -15.95 -0.11 1.14
N GLY A 133 -14.81 0.19 0.52
CA GLY A 133 -14.67 0.19 -0.92
C GLY A 133 -15.04 1.51 -1.59
N VAL A 134 -15.15 2.59 -0.81
CA VAL A 134 -15.43 3.93 -1.34
C VAL A 134 -14.14 4.56 -1.86
N TYR A 135 -14.20 5.10 -3.06
CA TYR A 135 -13.07 5.79 -3.68
C TYR A 135 -12.61 6.98 -2.83
N LEU A 136 -11.31 7.10 -2.63
CA LEU A 136 -10.69 8.23 -1.92
C LEU A 136 -9.84 9.09 -2.84
N SER A 137 -8.96 8.48 -3.62
CA SER A 137 -8.03 9.23 -4.49
C SER A 137 -7.49 8.35 -5.61
N ILE A 138 -7.01 9.01 -6.65
CA ILE A 138 -6.35 8.37 -7.78
C ILE A 138 -5.15 9.20 -8.19
N ARG A 139 -4.07 8.53 -8.55
CA ARG A 139 -2.92 9.18 -9.17
C ARG A 139 -2.34 8.28 -10.25
N LYS A 140 -1.71 8.92 -11.25
CA LYS A 140 -0.98 8.19 -12.27
C LYS A 140 0.26 7.58 -11.64
N SER A 141 0.46 6.29 -11.87
CA SER A 141 1.63 5.60 -11.36
C SER A 141 2.84 5.97 -12.21
N LEU A 142 3.86 6.54 -11.57
CA LEU A 142 5.12 6.87 -12.24
C LEU A 142 6.15 5.81 -11.90
N PRO A 143 7.17 5.61 -12.77
CA PRO A 143 8.29 4.74 -12.42
C PRO A 143 8.88 5.19 -11.07
N PRO A 144 9.13 4.25 -10.14
CA PRO A 144 9.65 4.61 -8.83
C PRO A 144 11.05 5.22 -8.93
N ASN A 145 11.28 6.25 -8.14
CA ASN A 145 12.54 6.98 -8.07
C ASN A 145 13.17 6.68 -6.71
N TYR A 146 13.75 5.49 -6.59
CA TYR A 146 14.31 5.00 -5.34
C TYR A 146 15.84 5.05 -5.33
N ASP A 147 16.39 5.49 -4.20
CA ASP A 147 17.78 5.24 -3.87
C ASP A 147 17.80 4.05 -2.90
N HIS A 148 18.47 2.97 -3.28
CA HIS A 148 18.60 1.80 -2.44
C HIS A 148 19.68 2.03 -1.39
N VAL A 149 19.28 1.94 -0.12
CA VAL A 149 20.20 2.13 1.02
C VAL A 149 20.43 0.79 1.70
N LEU A 150 21.70 0.40 1.80
CA LEU A 150 22.11 -0.84 2.48
C LEU A 150 22.48 -0.55 3.93
N TYR A 151 21.93 -1.31 4.83
CA TYR A 151 22.25 -1.24 6.25
C TYR A 151 22.74 -2.58 6.77
#